data_0c835b541fa19eb45339a2af286ef7a9
#
_entry.id   0c835b541fa19eb45339a2af286ef7a9
#
_cell.length_a   1.000
_cell.length_b   1.000
_cell.length_c   1.000
_cell.angle_alpha   90.00
_cell.angle_beta   90.00
_cell.angle_gamma   90.00
#
_symmetry.space_group_name_H-M   'P 1'
#
loop_
_entity.id
_entity.type
_entity.pdbx_description
1 polymer ?
#
loop_
_entity_poly.entity_id
_entity_poly.type
_entity_poly.pdbx_seq_one_letter_code
_entity_poly.pdbx_strand_id
1 'polypeptide(L)'
;MASSPEPTTTAIVTGWRTRVDPRRGLRRVQGSSIAILQIVVAATGAYAFAAYVLGHSAPLLAATVCVSSLGLVRDARPRRVLETVLGMLVGILVAELLLLTAGSGWWQLALALGLTLIVARFLSTQASFAIAAAIQALIVMVIPAASPFLRLVDGVVGGIAALLVTALIPRTLQRDEARSGVAVYRALDSAIGTLAQALRRGDRLRAERGLEKARALQPLVDAWATTLDSGIAIARISPFLRRQRSELQRHERIRQSTDLATRNVRVIARRVVYLCDDGVARPVAADTLGELARAAQLVSQSLTDISLEPVAREAVRAVAGRLDPAVLQPDASLGDQNLIAALRPLAVDLLTATGMSSAEARACVPRI
;
A
#
# COMPACT_ATOMS: atom_id res chain seq x y z
N MET A 1 44.59 -35.73 0.65
CA MET A 1 44.46 -34.75 1.78
C MET A 1 44.49 -33.36 1.15
N ALA A 2 43.35 -32.75 0.91
CA ALA A 2 43.23 -31.40 0.42
C ALA A 2 42.66 -30.54 1.55
N SER A 3 43.45 -29.57 2.00
CA SER A 3 43.11 -28.61 3.06
C SER A 3 42.08 -27.60 2.56
N SER A 4 40.92 -27.53 3.22
CA SER A 4 39.94 -26.49 3.02
C SER A 4 40.48 -25.15 3.53
N PRO A 5 40.29 -24.03 2.79
CA PRO A 5 40.70 -22.72 3.29
C PRO A 5 39.71 -22.22 4.35
N GLU A 6 40.20 -21.79 5.51
CA GLU A 6 39.44 -21.11 6.54
C GLU A 6 38.89 -19.77 6.02
N PRO A 7 37.66 -19.39 6.40
CA PRO A 7 37.09 -18.09 5.99
C PRO A 7 37.83 -16.98 6.74
N THR A 8 38.52 -16.15 5.99
CA THR A 8 39.27 -14.99 6.49
C THR A 8 38.36 -14.00 7.22
N THR A 9 38.69 -13.63 8.44
CA THR A 9 38.03 -12.69 9.35
C THR A 9 37.70 -11.31 8.68
N THR A 10 38.41 -10.98 7.61
CA THR A 10 38.23 -9.75 6.83
C THR A 10 36.89 -9.66 6.09
N ALA A 11 36.29 -10.80 5.70
CA ALA A 11 35.00 -10.83 4.98
C ALA A 11 33.80 -10.51 5.90
N ILE A 12 33.94 -10.79 7.20
CA ILE A 12 32.86 -10.53 8.20
C ILE A 12 32.80 -9.03 8.53
N VAL A 13 33.94 -8.35 8.63
CA VAL A 13 34.02 -6.93 8.99
C VAL A 13 33.51 -6.03 7.87
N THR A 14 33.71 -6.42 6.61
CA THR A 14 33.22 -5.64 5.44
C THR A 14 31.67 -5.73 5.31
N GLY A 15 31.07 -6.85 5.71
CA GLY A 15 29.61 -7.03 5.67
C GLY A 15 28.85 -6.17 6.68
N TRP A 16 29.45 -5.77 7.79
CA TRP A 16 28.84 -4.90 8.80
C TRP A 16 28.89 -3.42 8.40
N ARG A 17 29.96 -2.95 7.76
CA ARG A 17 30.10 -1.56 7.30
C ARG A 17 29.11 -1.18 6.19
N THR A 18 28.68 -2.12 5.35
CA THR A 18 27.68 -1.87 4.30
C THR A 18 26.25 -1.77 4.83
N ARG A 19 25.97 -2.23 6.07
CA ARG A 19 24.63 -2.15 6.69
C ARG A 19 24.36 -0.80 7.39
N VAL A 20 25.37 -0.02 7.70
CA VAL A 20 25.23 1.27 8.39
C VAL A 20 25.75 2.39 7.48
N ASP A 21 25.03 2.63 6.37
CA ASP A 21 25.24 3.83 5.57
C ASP A 21 24.47 4.99 6.25
N PRO A 22 25.16 5.97 6.85
CA PRO A 22 24.54 7.08 7.57
C PRO A 22 23.64 7.92 6.66
N ARG A 23 23.95 8.01 5.37
CA ARG A 23 23.12 8.72 4.38
C ARG A 23 21.78 8.02 4.14
N ARG A 24 21.77 6.69 4.13
CA ARG A 24 20.52 5.90 4.06
C ARG A 24 19.74 5.97 5.38
N GLY A 25 20.44 6.03 6.52
CA GLY A 25 19.85 6.25 7.83
C GLY A 25 19.14 7.60 7.90
N LEU A 26 19.84 8.68 7.52
CA LEU A 26 19.31 10.05 7.52
C LEU A 26 18.08 10.21 6.59
N ARG A 27 18.11 9.62 5.40
CA ARG A 27 16.94 9.60 4.48
C ARG A 27 15.74 8.88 5.08
N ARG A 28 15.94 7.80 5.85
CA ARG A 28 14.86 7.11 6.58
C ARG A 28 14.28 7.99 7.68
N VAL A 29 15.12 8.67 8.45
CA VAL A 29 14.68 9.60 9.49
C VAL A 29 13.92 10.78 8.87
N GLN A 30 14.43 11.39 7.80
CA GLN A 30 13.75 12.48 7.09
C GLN A 30 12.38 12.00 6.52
N GLY A 31 12.31 10.78 5.97
CA GLY A 31 11.05 10.20 5.50
C GLY A 31 10.05 9.88 6.61
N SER A 32 10.50 9.76 7.87
CA SER A 32 9.67 9.46 9.03
C SER A 32 9.52 10.64 10.01
N SER A 33 10.11 11.79 9.72
CA SER A 33 10.18 12.94 10.63
C SER A 33 8.80 13.41 11.12
N ILE A 34 7.82 13.52 10.23
CA ILE A 34 6.44 13.88 10.57
C ILE A 34 5.81 12.83 11.48
N ALA A 35 6.03 11.54 11.20
CA ALA A 35 5.51 10.47 12.03
C ALA A 35 6.13 10.47 13.43
N ILE A 36 7.44 10.71 13.52
CA ILE A 36 8.17 10.83 14.78
C ILE A 36 7.60 11.99 15.59
N LEU A 37 7.49 13.19 14.96
CA LEU A 37 6.93 14.37 15.62
C LEU A 37 5.50 14.13 16.13
N GLN A 38 4.65 13.51 15.32
CA GLN A 38 3.29 13.14 15.69
C GLN A 38 3.24 12.23 16.92
N ILE A 39 4.07 11.18 16.94
CA ILE A 39 4.15 10.25 18.07
C ILE A 39 4.62 10.98 19.33
N VAL A 40 5.66 11.80 19.22
CA VAL A 40 6.20 12.55 20.36
C VAL A 40 5.15 13.51 20.93
N VAL A 41 4.54 14.33 20.07
CA VAL A 41 3.52 15.31 20.51
C VAL A 41 2.32 14.61 21.12
N ALA A 42 1.82 13.54 20.50
CA ALA A 42 0.66 12.81 20.98
C ALA A 42 0.92 12.10 22.32
N ALA A 43 2.05 11.41 22.43
CA ALA A 43 2.40 10.68 23.67
C ALA A 43 2.70 11.62 24.81
N THR A 44 3.46 12.71 24.55
CA THR A 44 3.74 13.73 25.57
C THR A 44 2.47 14.48 25.98
N GLY A 45 1.59 14.80 25.02
CA GLY A 45 0.30 15.44 25.28
C GLY A 45 -0.63 14.55 26.10
N ALA A 46 -0.73 13.24 25.78
CA ALA A 46 -1.51 12.27 26.56
C ALA A 46 -0.98 12.13 28.00
N TYR A 47 0.34 12.05 28.15
CA TYR A 47 0.99 12.02 29.46
C TYR A 47 0.71 13.30 30.25
N ALA A 48 0.92 14.46 29.65
CA ALA A 48 0.69 15.75 30.31
C ALA A 48 -0.79 15.93 30.70
N PHE A 49 -1.72 15.56 29.84
CA PHE A 49 -3.15 15.60 30.14
C PHE A 49 -3.49 14.73 31.36
N ALA A 50 -3.02 13.47 31.37
CA ALA A 50 -3.28 12.57 32.49
C ALA A 50 -2.61 13.05 33.79
N ALA A 51 -1.40 13.60 33.73
CA ALA A 51 -0.67 14.09 34.88
C ALA A 51 -1.25 15.40 35.47
N TYR A 52 -1.49 16.40 34.61
CA TYR A 52 -1.81 17.75 35.06
C TYR A 52 -3.32 18.04 35.12
N VAL A 53 -4.14 17.38 34.29
CA VAL A 53 -5.59 17.60 34.26
C VAL A 53 -6.31 16.56 35.09
N LEU A 54 -5.91 15.28 35.02
CA LEU A 54 -6.53 14.21 35.83
C LEU A 54 -5.83 14.00 37.18
N GLY A 55 -4.64 14.59 37.38
CA GLY A 55 -3.90 14.48 38.65
C GLY A 55 -3.25 13.13 38.88
N HIS A 56 -3.04 12.32 37.83
CA HIS A 56 -2.45 10.98 37.96
C HIS A 56 -0.94 11.06 38.20
N SER A 57 -0.44 10.33 39.17
CA SER A 57 0.99 10.20 39.43
C SER A 57 1.64 9.24 38.42
N ALA A 58 2.55 9.76 37.57
CA ALA A 58 3.29 8.99 36.58
C ALA A 58 2.43 8.14 35.60
N PRO A 59 1.56 8.74 34.76
CA PRO A 59 0.64 8.06 33.85
C PRO A 59 1.36 7.44 32.63
N LEU A 60 2.25 6.48 32.86
CA LEU A 60 3.07 5.84 31.84
C LEU A 60 2.24 5.14 30.76
N LEU A 61 1.06 4.59 31.13
CA LEU A 61 0.23 3.89 30.16
C LEU A 61 -0.41 4.84 29.15
N ALA A 62 -0.68 6.09 29.50
CA ALA A 62 -1.16 7.08 28.53
C ALA A 62 -0.14 7.29 27.39
N ALA A 63 1.14 7.40 27.73
CA ALA A 63 2.21 7.53 26.75
C ALA A 63 2.47 6.23 25.96
N THR A 64 2.58 5.09 26.67
CA THR A 64 2.92 3.80 26.04
C THR A 64 1.83 3.29 25.09
N VAL A 65 0.55 3.43 25.46
CA VAL A 65 -0.59 3.11 24.59
C VAL A 65 -0.58 4.01 23.36
N CYS A 66 -0.32 5.31 23.52
CA CYS A 66 -0.24 6.24 22.40
C CYS A 66 0.89 5.88 21.44
N VAL A 67 2.13 5.67 21.93
CA VAL A 67 3.31 5.31 21.12
C VAL A 67 3.10 3.99 20.38
N SER A 68 2.60 2.97 21.09
CA SER A 68 2.39 1.63 20.52
C SER A 68 1.29 1.62 19.46
N SER A 69 0.24 2.44 19.63
CA SER A 69 -0.88 2.53 18.70
C SER A 69 -0.51 3.25 17.41
N LEU A 70 0.24 4.34 17.50
CA LEU A 70 0.62 5.14 16.33
C LEU A 70 1.68 4.46 15.47
N GLY A 71 2.65 3.76 16.06
CA GLY A 71 3.73 3.06 15.37
C GLY A 71 4.48 3.93 14.33
N LEU A 72 5.67 3.52 13.93
CA LEU A 72 6.44 4.18 12.86
C LEU A 72 6.06 3.71 11.46
N VAL A 73 5.09 2.80 11.34
CA VAL A 73 4.70 2.18 10.06
C VAL A 73 3.84 3.15 9.25
N ARG A 74 4.13 3.27 7.95
CA ARG A 74 3.43 4.16 6.98
C ARG A 74 1.92 3.90 6.87
N ASP A 75 1.43 2.73 7.27
CA ASP A 75 0.05 2.28 7.11
C ASP A 75 -0.77 2.42 8.41
N ALA A 76 -0.81 3.59 9.02
CA ALA A 76 -1.69 3.85 10.16
C ALA A 76 -3.16 3.96 9.70
N ARG A 77 -3.78 2.82 9.34
CA ARG A 77 -5.24 2.75 9.14
C ARG A 77 -5.91 3.05 10.47
N PRO A 78 -6.86 3.98 10.56
CA PRO A 78 -7.55 4.31 11.82
C PRO A 78 -8.15 3.07 12.49
N ARG A 79 -8.67 2.15 11.70
CA ARG A 79 -9.18 0.86 12.19
C ARG A 79 -8.09 0.03 12.88
N ARG A 80 -6.87 0.00 12.33
CA ARG A 80 -5.75 -0.73 12.94
C ARG A 80 -5.29 -0.07 14.24
N VAL A 81 -5.27 1.28 14.28
CA VAL A 81 -4.99 2.02 15.51
C VAL A 81 -6.03 1.70 16.56
N LEU A 82 -7.32 1.73 16.20
CA LEU A 82 -8.42 1.38 17.09
C LEU A 82 -8.31 -0.08 17.59
N GLU A 83 -8.08 -1.03 16.69
CA GLU A 83 -7.89 -2.44 17.04
C GLU A 83 -6.71 -2.62 18.00
N THR A 84 -5.58 -1.92 17.78
CA THR A 84 -4.41 -1.98 18.67
C THR A 84 -4.72 -1.36 20.05
N VAL A 85 -5.41 -0.21 20.09
CA VAL A 85 -5.87 0.42 21.34
C VAL A 85 -6.78 -0.52 22.12
N LEU A 86 -7.79 -1.10 21.47
CA LEU A 86 -8.70 -2.04 22.10
C LEU A 86 -7.96 -3.27 22.66
N GLY A 87 -6.99 -3.80 21.90
CA GLY A 87 -6.14 -4.90 22.37
C GLY A 87 -5.39 -4.54 23.64
N MET A 88 -4.79 -3.36 23.68
CA MET A 88 -4.06 -2.89 24.86
C MET A 88 -4.99 -2.68 26.05
N LEU A 89 -6.17 -2.10 25.85
CA LEU A 89 -7.18 -1.92 26.93
C LEU A 89 -7.65 -3.27 27.49
N VAL A 90 -7.84 -4.27 26.63
CA VAL A 90 -8.15 -5.64 27.08
C VAL A 90 -7.02 -6.20 27.93
N GLY A 91 -5.76 -6.03 27.53
CA GLY A 91 -4.60 -6.46 28.31
C GLY A 91 -4.51 -5.79 29.67
N ILE A 92 -4.74 -4.47 29.72
CA ILE A 92 -4.78 -3.71 30.97
C ILE A 92 -5.91 -4.23 31.87
N LEU A 93 -7.11 -4.40 31.33
CA LEU A 93 -8.28 -4.85 32.10
C LEU A 93 -8.08 -6.25 32.68
N VAL A 94 -7.61 -7.21 31.89
CA VAL A 94 -7.37 -8.59 32.36
C VAL A 94 -6.32 -8.60 33.48
N ALA A 95 -5.23 -7.85 33.32
CA ALA A 95 -4.18 -7.77 34.31
C ALA A 95 -4.63 -7.06 35.61
N GLU A 96 -5.41 -5.99 35.51
CA GLU A 96 -6.00 -5.30 36.68
C GLU A 96 -6.95 -6.21 37.48
N LEU A 97 -7.83 -6.95 36.78
CA LEU A 97 -8.73 -7.91 37.43
C LEU A 97 -7.96 -9.02 38.14
N LEU A 98 -6.88 -9.51 37.53
CA LEU A 98 -6.06 -10.54 38.16
C LEU A 98 -5.27 -10.00 39.35
N LEU A 99 -4.76 -8.78 39.29
CA LEU A 99 -4.10 -8.11 40.40
C LEU A 99 -5.03 -7.97 41.59
N LEU A 100 -6.28 -7.61 41.36
CA LEU A 100 -7.29 -7.45 42.44
C LEU A 100 -7.69 -8.79 43.09
N THR A 101 -7.67 -9.88 42.33
CA THR A 101 -8.13 -11.19 42.81
C THR A 101 -7.01 -12.08 43.30
N ALA A 102 -5.86 -12.10 42.64
CA ALA A 102 -4.75 -13.02 42.91
C ALA A 102 -3.47 -12.32 43.40
N GLY A 103 -3.43 -10.98 43.37
CA GLY A 103 -2.24 -10.20 43.73
C GLY A 103 -1.13 -10.23 42.71
N SER A 104 0.10 -9.90 43.14
CA SER A 104 1.29 -9.82 42.26
C SER A 104 2.31 -10.89 42.63
N GLY A 105 2.97 -11.46 41.58
CA GLY A 105 4.03 -12.46 41.72
C GLY A 105 4.39 -13.08 40.36
N TRP A 106 5.41 -13.96 40.34
CA TRP A 106 5.89 -14.53 39.12
C TRP A 106 4.87 -15.48 38.44
N TRP A 107 4.11 -16.26 39.19
CA TRP A 107 3.10 -17.16 38.63
C TRP A 107 1.83 -16.41 38.23
N GLN A 108 1.47 -15.33 38.96
CA GLN A 108 0.38 -14.44 38.58
C GLN A 108 0.69 -13.73 37.27
N LEU A 109 1.96 -13.32 37.08
CA LEU A 109 2.41 -12.76 35.81
C LEU A 109 2.24 -13.77 34.66
N ALA A 110 2.62 -15.03 34.87
CA ALA A 110 2.45 -16.08 33.86
C ALA A 110 0.97 -16.31 33.53
N LEU A 111 0.10 -16.31 34.56
CA LEU A 111 -1.35 -16.45 34.40
C LEU A 111 -1.94 -15.24 33.66
N ALA A 112 -1.53 -14.02 34.01
CA ALA A 112 -1.98 -12.79 33.35
C ALA A 112 -1.63 -12.79 31.86
N LEU A 113 -0.40 -13.15 31.51
CA LEU A 113 0.05 -13.24 30.13
C LEU A 113 -0.71 -14.32 29.35
N GLY A 114 -0.85 -15.52 29.94
CA GLY A 114 -1.59 -16.63 29.33
C GLY A 114 -3.05 -16.27 29.07
N LEU A 115 -3.74 -15.76 30.09
CA LEU A 115 -5.15 -15.36 29.98
C LEU A 115 -5.33 -14.21 28.98
N THR A 116 -4.47 -13.19 29.04
CA THR A 116 -4.52 -12.06 28.09
C THR A 116 -4.32 -12.53 26.65
N LEU A 117 -3.36 -13.42 26.40
CA LEU A 117 -3.12 -13.95 25.04
C LEU A 117 -4.30 -14.78 24.55
N ILE A 118 -4.91 -15.62 25.41
CA ILE A 118 -6.10 -16.40 25.06
C ILE A 118 -7.27 -15.46 24.72
N VAL A 119 -7.59 -14.49 25.59
CA VAL A 119 -8.66 -13.52 25.35
C VAL A 119 -8.40 -12.69 24.11
N ALA A 120 -7.18 -12.20 23.93
CA ALA A 120 -6.80 -11.42 22.76
C ALA A 120 -6.93 -12.22 21.43
N ARG A 121 -6.53 -13.49 21.44
CA ARG A 121 -6.67 -14.38 20.27
C ARG A 121 -8.11 -14.76 19.98
N PHE A 122 -8.94 -14.87 21.00
CA PHE A 122 -10.38 -15.07 20.85
C PHE A 122 -11.06 -13.86 20.20
N LEU A 123 -10.67 -12.63 20.61
CA LEU A 123 -11.24 -11.39 20.11
C LEU A 123 -10.72 -10.98 18.71
N SER A 124 -9.47 -11.33 18.39
CA SER A 124 -8.85 -10.93 17.12
C SER A 124 -7.91 -11.99 16.55
N THR A 125 -7.99 -12.17 15.24
CA THR A 125 -7.07 -13.04 14.50
C THR A 125 -5.69 -12.40 14.28
N GLN A 126 -5.54 -11.10 14.55
CA GLN A 126 -4.29 -10.37 14.31
C GLN A 126 -3.27 -10.62 15.44
N ALA A 127 -2.07 -11.07 15.08
CA ALA A 127 -0.99 -11.30 16.05
C ALA A 127 -0.56 -10.01 16.77
N SER A 128 -0.58 -8.86 16.08
CA SER A 128 -0.22 -7.56 16.66
C SER A 128 -1.17 -7.13 17.79
N PHE A 129 -2.46 -7.48 17.71
CA PHE A 129 -3.44 -7.24 18.76
C PHE A 129 -3.06 -8.01 20.04
N ALA A 130 -2.77 -9.29 19.92
CA ALA A 130 -2.43 -10.15 21.06
C ALA A 130 -1.09 -9.74 21.72
N ILE A 131 -0.08 -9.40 20.91
CA ILE A 131 1.22 -8.94 21.40
C ILE A 131 1.07 -7.60 22.15
N ALA A 132 0.30 -6.66 21.59
CA ALA A 132 0.05 -5.37 22.23
C ALA A 132 -0.67 -5.53 23.56
N ALA A 133 -1.68 -6.42 23.64
CA ALA A 133 -2.39 -6.75 24.87
C ALA A 133 -1.43 -7.36 25.92
N ALA A 134 -0.59 -8.32 25.53
CA ALA A 134 0.35 -8.99 26.42
C ALA A 134 1.40 -8.01 27.00
N ILE A 135 1.92 -7.09 26.17
CA ILE A 135 2.87 -6.07 26.64
C ILE A 135 2.23 -5.17 27.69
N GLN A 136 0.98 -4.75 27.51
CA GLN A 136 0.31 -3.90 28.49
C GLN A 136 -0.02 -4.69 29.78
N ALA A 137 -0.42 -5.95 29.67
CA ALA A 137 -0.63 -6.81 30.83
C ALA A 137 0.67 -6.98 31.65
N LEU A 138 1.82 -7.16 30.97
CA LEU A 138 3.12 -7.22 31.61
C LEU A 138 3.43 -5.92 32.38
N ILE A 139 3.23 -4.76 31.77
CA ILE A 139 3.47 -3.46 32.41
C ILE A 139 2.60 -3.29 33.65
N VAL A 140 1.32 -3.65 33.55
CA VAL A 140 0.37 -3.56 34.66
C VAL A 140 0.76 -4.45 35.83
N MET A 141 1.26 -5.66 35.54
CA MET A 141 1.65 -6.63 36.61
C MET A 141 2.95 -6.24 37.32
N VAL A 142 3.87 -5.54 36.63
CA VAL A 142 5.21 -5.21 37.17
C VAL A 142 5.24 -3.85 37.87
N ILE A 143 4.49 -2.87 37.35
CA ILE A 143 4.53 -1.49 37.88
C ILE A 143 3.41 -1.30 38.91
N PRO A 144 3.69 -0.92 40.18
CA PRO A 144 2.65 -0.64 41.18
C PRO A 144 1.76 0.56 40.79
N ALA A 145 0.49 0.55 41.13
CA ALA A 145 -0.42 1.68 40.99
C ALA A 145 -1.03 2.09 42.30
N ALA A 146 -1.34 3.37 42.44
CA ALA A 146 -1.92 3.93 43.67
C ALA A 146 -3.37 3.51 43.87
N SER A 147 -4.14 3.29 42.80
CA SER A 147 -5.54 2.90 42.85
C SER A 147 -5.93 1.97 41.69
N PRO A 148 -6.93 1.06 41.92
CA PRO A 148 -7.46 0.19 40.86
C PRO A 148 -8.02 1.01 39.68
N PHE A 149 -7.95 0.45 38.50
CA PHE A 149 -8.46 1.00 37.22
C PHE A 149 -7.86 2.35 36.76
N LEU A 150 -6.98 2.97 37.56
CA LEU A 150 -6.31 4.22 37.16
C LEU A 150 -5.55 4.03 35.83
N ARG A 151 -4.90 2.88 35.70
CA ARG A 151 -4.14 2.51 34.49
C ARG A 151 -5.04 2.31 33.27
N LEU A 152 -6.27 1.81 33.48
CA LEU A 152 -7.24 1.67 32.41
C LEU A 152 -7.65 3.05 31.88
N VAL A 153 -7.87 4.02 32.77
CA VAL A 153 -8.16 5.42 32.41
C VAL A 153 -6.98 6.02 31.62
N ASP A 154 -5.75 5.83 32.10
CA ASP A 154 -4.54 6.27 31.38
C ASP A 154 -4.47 5.64 29.98
N GLY A 155 -4.74 4.35 29.85
CA GLY A 155 -4.80 3.65 28.59
C GLY A 155 -5.85 4.22 27.63
N VAL A 156 -7.03 4.56 28.15
CA VAL A 156 -8.10 5.22 27.37
C VAL A 156 -7.65 6.60 26.90
N VAL A 157 -7.04 7.41 27.77
CA VAL A 157 -6.48 8.72 27.39
C VAL A 157 -5.44 8.60 26.28
N GLY A 158 -4.50 7.66 26.41
CA GLY A 158 -3.50 7.38 25.38
C GLY A 158 -4.12 6.92 24.07
N GLY A 159 -5.13 6.07 24.12
CA GLY A 159 -5.89 5.59 22.96
C GLY A 159 -6.64 6.71 22.25
N ILE A 160 -7.34 7.58 22.99
CA ILE A 160 -8.03 8.75 22.45
C ILE A 160 -7.03 9.70 21.80
N ALA A 161 -5.89 9.99 22.43
CA ALA A 161 -4.85 10.85 21.88
C ALA A 161 -4.30 10.28 20.56
N ALA A 162 -4.04 8.98 20.49
CA ALA A 162 -3.60 8.31 19.27
C ALA A 162 -4.63 8.42 18.13
N LEU A 163 -5.91 8.22 18.43
CA LEU A 163 -6.99 8.35 17.45
C LEU A 163 -7.18 9.79 16.98
N LEU A 164 -7.14 10.76 17.91
CA LEU A 164 -7.24 12.20 17.59
C LEU A 164 -6.09 12.62 16.68
N VAL A 165 -4.86 12.27 16.99
CA VAL A 165 -3.70 12.62 16.14
C VAL A 165 -3.79 11.94 14.76
N THR A 166 -4.24 10.69 14.70
CA THR A 166 -4.49 10.00 13.44
C THR A 166 -5.56 10.69 12.58
N ALA A 167 -6.60 11.25 13.23
CA ALA A 167 -7.69 11.96 12.55
C ALA A 167 -7.32 13.41 12.18
N LEU A 168 -6.58 14.12 13.04
CA LEU A 168 -6.30 15.56 12.90
C LEU A 168 -5.09 15.85 12.02
N ILE A 169 -4.07 14.99 12.05
CA ILE A 169 -2.82 15.20 11.31
C ILE A 169 -2.67 14.08 10.28
N PRO A 170 -3.33 14.20 9.12
CA PRO A 170 -3.16 13.23 8.05
C PRO A 170 -1.71 13.24 7.60
N ARG A 171 -1.00 12.13 7.75
CA ARG A 171 0.27 11.91 7.07
C ARG A 171 0.02 12.17 5.58
N THR A 172 1.00 12.62 4.84
CA THR A 172 0.95 13.06 3.43
C THR A 172 0.34 12.02 2.46
N LEU A 173 -0.89 11.60 2.74
CA LEU A 173 -1.61 10.50 2.08
C LEU A 173 -1.79 10.74 0.58
N GLN A 174 -2.13 11.96 0.18
CA GLN A 174 -2.32 12.30 -1.24
C GLN A 174 -1.05 12.14 -2.07
N ARG A 175 0.10 12.57 -1.53
CA ARG A 175 1.37 12.45 -2.26
C ARG A 175 1.85 11.00 -2.37
N ASP A 176 1.61 10.20 -1.34
CA ASP A 176 2.06 8.81 -1.31
C ASP A 176 1.17 7.92 -2.17
N GLU A 177 -0.15 8.15 -2.21
CA GLU A 177 -1.07 7.38 -3.05
C GLU A 177 -0.91 7.73 -4.54
N ALA A 178 -0.82 9.02 -4.91
CA ALA A 178 -0.56 9.43 -6.28
C ALA A 178 0.80 8.90 -6.78
N ARG A 179 1.83 8.89 -5.92
CA ARG A 179 3.13 8.28 -6.24
C ARG A 179 3.03 6.79 -6.49
N SER A 180 2.21 6.09 -5.71
CA SER A 180 1.96 4.66 -5.91
C SER A 180 1.29 4.40 -7.25
N GLY A 181 0.28 5.20 -7.62
CA GLY A 181 -0.37 5.15 -8.93
C GLY A 181 0.61 5.42 -10.08
N VAL A 182 1.40 6.50 -9.98
CA VAL A 182 2.44 6.84 -10.97
C VAL A 182 3.47 5.70 -11.10
N ALA A 183 3.82 5.01 -10.00
CA ALA A 183 4.74 3.88 -10.05
C ALA A 183 4.15 2.69 -10.83
N VAL A 184 2.83 2.42 -10.69
CA VAL A 184 2.13 1.40 -11.49
C VAL A 184 2.21 1.74 -12.98
N TYR A 185 1.87 2.98 -13.37
CA TYR A 185 1.89 3.40 -14.76
C TYR A 185 3.31 3.41 -15.37
N ARG A 186 4.33 3.76 -14.58
CA ARG A 186 5.73 3.67 -15.02
C ARG A 186 6.15 2.21 -15.29
N ALA A 187 5.74 1.29 -14.43
CA ALA A 187 6.00 -0.13 -14.62
C ALA A 187 5.20 -0.69 -15.81
N LEU A 188 3.95 -0.23 -16.01
CA LEU A 188 3.12 -0.55 -17.17
C LEU A 188 3.79 -0.11 -18.47
N ASP A 189 4.26 1.13 -18.54
CA ASP A 189 5.01 1.66 -19.69
C ASP A 189 6.25 0.83 -19.99
N SER A 190 7.04 0.49 -18.96
CA SER A 190 8.21 -0.38 -19.12
C SER A 190 7.86 -1.77 -19.65
N ALA A 191 6.74 -2.36 -19.23
CA ALA A 191 6.28 -3.66 -19.71
C ALA A 191 5.84 -3.57 -21.17
N ILE A 192 4.96 -2.61 -21.50
CA ILE A 192 4.44 -2.37 -22.85
C ILE A 192 5.56 -2.00 -23.82
N GLY A 193 6.47 -1.11 -23.43
CA GLY A 193 7.61 -0.72 -24.26
C GLY A 193 8.53 -1.90 -24.58
N THR A 194 8.71 -2.84 -23.65
CA THR A 194 9.48 -4.06 -23.88
C THR A 194 8.76 -4.99 -24.87
N LEU A 195 7.44 -5.14 -24.75
CA LEU A 195 6.62 -5.93 -25.68
C LEU A 195 6.58 -5.31 -27.10
N ALA A 196 6.44 -3.99 -27.19
CA ALA A 196 6.49 -3.29 -28.47
C ALA A 196 7.85 -3.46 -29.18
N GLN A 197 8.96 -3.40 -28.43
CA GLN A 197 10.27 -3.68 -28.98
C GLN A 197 10.43 -5.14 -29.43
N ALA A 198 9.83 -6.09 -28.70
CA ALA A 198 9.81 -7.50 -29.06
C ALA A 198 9.08 -7.71 -30.42
N LEU A 199 7.91 -7.11 -30.58
CA LEU A 199 7.12 -7.15 -31.80
C LEU A 199 7.86 -6.53 -32.99
N ARG A 200 8.55 -5.39 -32.82
CA ARG A 200 9.31 -4.76 -33.91
C ARG A 200 10.45 -5.62 -34.41
N ARG A 201 10.97 -6.54 -33.63
CA ARG A 201 12.15 -7.35 -33.97
C ARG A 201 11.84 -8.83 -34.13
N GLY A 202 10.62 -9.28 -33.83
CA GLY A 202 10.30 -10.70 -33.73
C GLY A 202 11.10 -11.40 -32.61
N ASP A 203 11.47 -10.67 -31.52
CA ASP A 203 12.39 -11.14 -30.48
C ASP A 203 11.61 -11.82 -29.33
N ARG A 204 11.57 -13.15 -29.38
CA ARG A 204 10.88 -13.98 -28.34
C ARG A 204 11.45 -13.77 -26.95
N LEU A 205 12.78 -13.74 -26.77
CA LEU A 205 13.39 -13.57 -25.46
C LEU A 205 13.03 -12.22 -24.83
N ARG A 206 12.89 -11.20 -25.68
CA ARG A 206 12.41 -9.88 -25.23
C ARG A 206 10.93 -9.90 -24.89
N ALA A 207 10.11 -10.64 -25.64
CA ALA A 207 8.70 -10.84 -25.34
C ALA A 207 8.50 -11.53 -23.98
N GLU A 208 9.29 -12.56 -23.66
CA GLU A 208 9.29 -13.25 -22.37
C GLU A 208 9.64 -12.29 -21.21
N ARG A 209 10.67 -11.44 -21.38
CA ARG A 209 10.99 -10.37 -20.40
C ARG A 209 9.84 -9.36 -20.24
N GLY A 210 9.14 -9.03 -21.33
CA GLY A 210 7.94 -8.22 -21.30
C GLY A 210 6.81 -8.86 -20.49
N LEU A 211 6.61 -10.17 -20.64
CA LEU A 211 5.64 -10.95 -19.87
C LEU A 211 5.99 -10.99 -18.37
N GLU A 212 7.26 -11.16 -18.02
CA GLU A 212 7.72 -11.10 -16.63
C GLU A 212 7.42 -9.74 -15.99
N LYS A 213 7.72 -8.64 -16.72
CA LYS A 213 7.38 -7.28 -16.28
C LYS A 213 5.86 -7.11 -16.11
N ALA A 214 5.05 -7.64 -17.03
CA ALA A 214 3.59 -7.58 -16.94
C ALA A 214 3.04 -8.37 -15.74
N ARG A 215 3.68 -9.48 -15.36
CA ARG A 215 3.35 -10.24 -14.14
C ARG A 215 3.71 -9.48 -12.86
N ALA A 216 4.80 -8.72 -12.88
CA ALA A 216 5.27 -7.92 -11.76
C ALA A 216 4.41 -6.67 -11.48
N LEU A 217 3.39 -6.36 -12.30
CA LEU A 217 2.49 -5.22 -12.08
C LEU A 217 1.54 -5.43 -10.90
N GLN A 218 1.07 -6.66 -10.65
CA GLN A 218 0.04 -6.92 -9.65
C GLN A 218 0.43 -6.48 -8.23
N PRO A 219 1.63 -6.79 -7.71
CA PRO A 219 2.04 -6.30 -6.40
C PRO A 219 2.04 -4.77 -6.26
N LEU A 220 2.30 -4.04 -7.36
CA LEU A 220 2.26 -2.57 -7.36
C LEU A 220 0.82 -2.04 -7.31
N VAL A 221 -0.11 -2.69 -8.02
CA VAL A 221 -1.55 -2.37 -7.96
C VAL A 221 -2.10 -2.65 -6.55
N ASP A 222 -1.72 -3.76 -5.94
CA ASP A 222 -2.13 -4.14 -4.59
C ASP A 222 -1.58 -3.18 -3.53
N ALA A 223 -0.33 -2.73 -3.69
CA ALA A 223 0.27 -1.71 -2.84
C ALA A 223 -0.45 -0.36 -2.98
N TRP A 224 -0.84 0.03 -4.20
CA TRP A 224 -1.63 1.24 -4.44
C TRP A 224 -3.02 1.13 -3.82
N ALA A 225 -3.72 -0.01 -3.96
CA ALA A 225 -5.00 -0.29 -3.30
C ALA A 225 -4.89 -0.10 -1.79
N THR A 226 -3.86 -0.68 -1.17
CA THR A 226 -3.59 -0.58 0.27
C THR A 226 -3.44 0.87 0.72
N THR A 227 -2.73 1.70 -0.08
CA THR A 227 -2.52 3.12 0.23
C THR A 227 -3.81 3.93 0.09
N LEU A 228 -4.60 3.68 -0.97
CA LEU A 228 -5.90 4.33 -1.21
C LEU A 228 -6.93 3.96 -0.13
N ASP A 229 -7.05 2.68 0.23
CA ASP A 229 -7.95 2.23 1.30
C ASP A 229 -7.66 2.96 2.62
N SER A 230 -6.37 3.12 2.93
CA SER A 230 -5.93 3.86 4.12
C SER A 230 -6.35 5.33 4.04
N GLY A 231 -6.15 5.98 2.88
CA GLY A 231 -6.53 7.36 2.62
C GLY A 231 -8.04 7.59 2.74
N ILE A 232 -8.84 6.73 2.12
CA ILE A 232 -10.30 6.79 2.16
C ILE A 232 -10.82 6.59 3.58
N ALA A 233 -10.26 5.62 4.33
CA ALA A 233 -10.65 5.37 5.72
C ALA A 233 -10.39 6.58 6.62
N ILE A 234 -9.23 7.25 6.48
CA ILE A 234 -8.91 8.46 7.23
C ILE A 234 -9.80 9.63 6.80
N ALA A 235 -10.05 9.80 5.50
CA ALA A 235 -10.90 10.87 4.98
C ALA A 235 -12.38 10.74 5.43
N ARG A 236 -12.85 9.55 5.83
CA ARG A 236 -14.18 9.35 6.42
C ARG A 236 -14.30 9.93 7.82
N ILE A 237 -13.23 9.88 8.60
CA ILE A 237 -13.20 10.27 10.02
C ILE A 237 -12.74 11.73 10.17
N SER A 238 -11.77 12.16 9.38
CA SER A 238 -11.17 13.49 9.47
C SER A 238 -12.04 14.57 8.82
N PRO A 239 -12.47 15.60 9.55
CA PRO A 239 -13.19 16.74 8.98
C PRO A 239 -12.32 17.56 8.01
N PHE A 240 -11.00 17.58 8.22
CA PHE A 240 -10.05 18.32 7.38
C PHE A 240 -9.85 17.70 6.00
N LEU A 241 -10.11 16.39 5.85
CA LEU A 241 -9.97 15.67 4.58
C LEU A 241 -11.26 15.53 3.79
N ARG A 242 -12.37 16.16 4.24
CA ARG A 242 -13.66 16.11 3.52
C ARG A 242 -13.54 16.59 2.06
N ARG A 243 -12.74 17.64 1.82
CA ARG A 243 -12.50 18.17 0.46
C ARG A 243 -11.70 17.20 -0.43
N GLN A 244 -10.93 16.29 0.15
CA GLN A 244 -10.09 15.34 -0.58
C GLN A 244 -10.81 14.02 -0.88
N ARG A 245 -12.02 13.81 -0.34
CA ARG A 245 -12.79 12.57 -0.57
C ARG A 245 -13.08 12.32 -2.05
N SER A 246 -13.49 13.36 -2.77
CA SER A 246 -13.80 13.24 -4.20
C SER A 246 -12.57 12.83 -5.03
N GLU A 247 -11.41 13.37 -4.69
CA GLU A 247 -10.15 13.05 -5.34
C GLU A 247 -9.71 11.60 -5.05
N LEU A 248 -9.76 11.18 -3.78
CA LEU A 248 -9.46 9.78 -3.41
C LEU A 248 -10.42 8.78 -4.05
N GLN A 249 -11.71 9.13 -4.17
CA GLN A 249 -12.70 8.32 -4.89
C GLN A 249 -12.41 8.27 -6.39
N ARG A 250 -11.95 9.37 -6.98
CA ARG A 250 -11.50 9.41 -8.37
C ARG A 250 -10.29 8.49 -8.57
N HIS A 251 -9.29 8.58 -7.71
CA HIS A 251 -8.11 7.71 -7.77
C HIS A 251 -8.45 6.23 -7.59
N GLU A 252 -9.44 5.91 -6.75
CA GLU A 252 -9.91 4.53 -6.59
C GLU A 252 -10.58 4.01 -7.88
N ARG A 253 -11.38 4.81 -8.58
CA ARG A 253 -11.92 4.44 -9.89
C ARG A 253 -10.82 4.22 -10.92
N ILE A 254 -9.82 5.11 -10.97
CA ILE A 254 -8.66 4.98 -11.86
C ILE A 254 -7.90 3.68 -11.53
N ARG A 255 -7.67 3.39 -10.25
CA ARG A 255 -6.99 2.16 -9.82
C ARG A 255 -7.75 0.91 -10.24
N GLN A 256 -9.08 0.86 -10.07
CA GLN A 256 -9.90 -0.28 -10.48
C GLN A 256 -9.80 -0.55 -11.98
N SER A 257 -9.89 0.49 -12.80
CA SER A 257 -9.70 0.36 -14.24
C SER A 257 -8.25 -0.04 -14.60
N THR A 258 -7.26 0.47 -13.87
CA THR A 258 -5.85 0.11 -14.05
C THR A 258 -5.57 -1.35 -13.69
N ASP A 259 -6.26 -1.92 -12.68
CA ASP A 259 -6.14 -3.34 -12.35
C ASP A 259 -6.64 -4.22 -13.53
N LEU A 260 -7.74 -3.85 -14.16
CA LEU A 260 -8.23 -4.52 -15.38
C LEU A 260 -7.25 -4.35 -16.54
N ALA A 261 -6.75 -3.15 -16.77
CA ALA A 261 -5.76 -2.85 -17.80
C ALA A 261 -4.49 -3.72 -17.62
N THR A 262 -3.98 -3.89 -16.38
CA THR A 262 -2.82 -4.74 -16.12
C THR A 262 -3.08 -6.21 -16.39
N ARG A 263 -4.31 -6.68 -16.17
CA ARG A 263 -4.72 -8.05 -16.55
C ARG A 263 -4.73 -8.23 -18.07
N ASN A 264 -5.26 -7.25 -18.80
CA ASN A 264 -5.27 -7.26 -20.26
C ASN A 264 -3.84 -7.19 -20.84
N VAL A 265 -2.94 -6.40 -20.26
CA VAL A 265 -1.51 -6.39 -20.67
C VAL A 265 -0.86 -7.76 -20.48
N ARG A 266 -1.21 -8.52 -19.45
CA ARG A 266 -0.72 -9.91 -19.28
C ARG A 266 -1.24 -10.86 -20.36
N VAL A 267 -2.49 -10.68 -20.80
CA VAL A 267 -3.05 -11.46 -21.93
C VAL A 267 -2.33 -11.10 -23.23
N ILE A 268 -2.15 -9.80 -23.50
CA ILE A 268 -1.41 -9.29 -24.65
C ILE A 268 0.02 -9.85 -24.64
N ALA A 269 0.72 -9.77 -23.51
CA ALA A 269 2.09 -10.24 -23.36
C ALA A 269 2.25 -11.74 -23.70
N ARG A 270 1.30 -12.59 -23.27
CA ARG A 270 1.30 -14.02 -23.64
C ARG A 270 1.14 -14.23 -25.13
N ARG A 271 0.27 -13.44 -25.78
CA ARG A 271 0.10 -13.50 -27.25
C ARG A 271 1.36 -13.02 -27.99
N VAL A 272 1.99 -11.97 -27.50
CA VAL A 272 3.26 -11.46 -28.06
C VAL A 272 4.37 -12.51 -27.97
N VAL A 273 4.50 -13.21 -26.85
CA VAL A 273 5.48 -14.31 -26.70
C VAL A 273 5.22 -15.41 -27.75
N TYR A 274 3.96 -15.81 -27.91
CA TYR A 274 3.59 -16.84 -28.89
C TYR A 274 3.87 -16.38 -30.32
N LEU A 275 3.51 -15.15 -30.69
CA LEU A 275 3.70 -14.64 -32.04
C LEU A 275 5.17 -14.41 -32.40
N CYS A 276 5.99 -13.98 -31.44
CA CYS A 276 7.44 -13.77 -31.69
C CYS A 276 8.23 -15.09 -31.79
N ASP A 277 7.58 -16.24 -31.66
CA ASP A 277 8.23 -17.56 -31.84
C ASP A 277 8.67 -17.82 -33.29
N ASP A 278 8.00 -17.18 -34.26
CA ASP A 278 8.32 -17.27 -35.69
C ASP A 278 9.44 -16.29 -36.15
N GLY A 279 9.92 -15.43 -35.27
CA GLY A 279 10.94 -14.43 -35.55
C GLY A 279 10.49 -13.28 -36.46
N VAL A 280 9.19 -13.19 -36.81
CA VAL A 280 8.66 -12.19 -37.72
C VAL A 280 8.40 -10.85 -37.02
N ALA A 281 8.88 -9.76 -37.61
CA ALA A 281 8.64 -8.40 -37.16
C ALA A 281 7.18 -7.96 -37.40
N ARG A 282 6.57 -7.29 -36.41
CA ARG A 282 5.18 -6.82 -36.44
C ARG A 282 5.09 -5.33 -36.07
N PRO A 283 5.52 -4.45 -36.98
CA PRO A 283 5.64 -3.01 -36.71
C PRO A 283 4.29 -2.36 -36.41
N VAL A 284 3.21 -2.70 -37.11
CA VAL A 284 1.87 -2.13 -36.90
C VAL A 284 1.36 -2.39 -35.49
N ALA A 285 1.44 -3.65 -35.01
CA ALA A 285 1.03 -4.00 -33.68
C ALA A 285 1.94 -3.35 -32.62
N ALA A 286 3.25 -3.26 -32.88
CA ALA A 286 4.21 -2.59 -32.00
C ALA A 286 3.91 -1.08 -31.84
N ASP A 287 3.59 -0.41 -32.94
CA ASP A 287 3.29 1.03 -32.95
C ASP A 287 1.98 1.33 -32.25
N THR A 288 0.92 0.54 -32.52
CA THR A 288 -0.38 0.65 -31.87
C THR A 288 -0.27 0.42 -30.35
N LEU A 289 0.49 -0.59 -29.94
CA LEU A 289 0.74 -0.86 -28.52
C LEU A 289 1.54 0.28 -27.85
N GLY A 290 2.51 0.85 -28.58
CA GLY A 290 3.28 2.02 -28.11
C GLY A 290 2.44 3.29 -27.99
N GLU A 291 1.45 3.49 -28.86
CA GLU A 291 0.49 4.60 -28.76
C GLU A 291 -0.40 4.46 -27.51
N LEU A 292 -0.88 3.25 -27.22
CA LEU A 292 -1.62 2.98 -25.98
C LEU A 292 -0.77 3.25 -24.73
N ALA A 293 0.52 2.92 -24.77
CA ALA A 293 1.43 3.23 -23.66
C ALA A 293 1.56 4.74 -23.46
N ARG A 294 1.72 5.53 -24.53
CA ARG A 294 1.78 7.00 -24.44
C ARG A 294 0.48 7.59 -23.91
N ALA A 295 -0.66 7.09 -24.34
CA ALA A 295 -1.97 7.50 -23.84
C ALA A 295 -2.14 7.14 -22.35
N ALA A 296 -1.68 5.96 -21.90
CA ALA A 296 -1.66 5.57 -20.48
C ALA A 296 -0.76 6.48 -19.63
N GLN A 297 0.33 7.03 -20.18
CA GLN A 297 1.16 8.02 -19.50
C GLN A 297 0.38 9.32 -19.19
N LEU A 298 -0.48 9.76 -20.11
CA LEU A 298 -1.37 10.92 -19.85
C LEU A 298 -2.38 10.61 -18.74
N VAL A 299 -2.92 9.39 -18.68
CA VAL A 299 -3.75 8.95 -17.54
C VAL A 299 -2.95 9.00 -16.23
N SER A 300 -1.69 8.58 -16.27
CA SER A 300 -0.79 8.70 -15.10
C SER A 300 -0.60 10.15 -14.63
N GLN A 301 -0.43 11.07 -15.58
CA GLN A 301 -0.26 12.49 -15.27
C GLN A 301 -1.54 13.10 -14.69
N SER A 302 -2.71 12.64 -15.11
CA SER A 302 -3.99 13.08 -14.57
C SER A 302 -4.19 12.73 -13.09
N LEU A 303 -3.41 11.80 -12.51
CA LEU A 303 -3.41 11.53 -11.08
C LEU A 303 -2.91 12.71 -10.25
N THR A 304 -1.99 13.50 -10.79
CA THR A 304 -1.43 14.67 -10.11
C THR A 304 -2.01 15.99 -10.62
N ASP A 305 -2.50 16.01 -11.86
CA ASP A 305 -3.12 17.17 -12.49
C ASP A 305 -4.41 16.76 -13.21
N ILE A 306 -5.54 17.01 -12.57
CA ILE A 306 -6.89 16.66 -13.10
C ILE A 306 -7.19 17.36 -14.44
N SER A 307 -6.56 18.48 -14.73
CA SER A 307 -6.77 19.21 -16.00
C SER A 307 -6.33 18.40 -17.22
N LEU A 308 -5.47 17.41 -17.03
CA LEU A 308 -4.99 16.51 -18.09
C LEU A 308 -5.96 15.34 -18.38
N GLU A 309 -7.00 15.13 -17.56
CA GLU A 309 -7.97 14.04 -17.77
C GLU A 309 -8.66 14.09 -19.15
N PRO A 310 -9.16 15.27 -19.64
CA PRO A 310 -9.71 15.36 -20.98
C PRO A 310 -8.71 15.06 -22.08
N VAL A 311 -7.44 15.49 -21.93
CA VAL A 311 -6.36 15.23 -22.89
C VAL A 311 -6.02 13.73 -22.92
N ALA A 312 -5.94 13.10 -21.75
CA ALA A 312 -5.73 11.67 -21.65
C ALA A 312 -6.88 10.88 -22.32
N ARG A 313 -8.11 11.29 -22.09
CA ARG A 313 -9.32 10.69 -22.69
C ARG A 313 -9.26 10.73 -24.20
N GLU A 314 -8.97 11.90 -24.77
CA GLU A 314 -8.91 12.08 -26.21
C GLU A 314 -7.76 11.27 -26.84
N ALA A 315 -6.59 11.24 -26.20
CA ALA A 315 -5.46 10.42 -26.65
C ALA A 315 -5.81 8.92 -26.70
N VAL A 316 -6.47 8.39 -25.65
CA VAL A 316 -6.90 7.00 -25.65
C VAL A 316 -8.00 6.76 -26.69
N ARG A 317 -8.97 7.67 -26.82
CA ARG A 317 -10.07 7.57 -27.80
C ARG A 317 -9.55 7.52 -29.24
N ALA A 318 -8.58 8.36 -29.57
CA ALA A 318 -7.96 8.40 -30.90
C ALA A 318 -7.32 7.05 -31.29
N VAL A 319 -6.70 6.36 -30.33
CA VAL A 319 -6.16 5.01 -30.58
C VAL A 319 -7.28 3.98 -30.61
N ALA A 320 -8.21 4.02 -29.63
CA ALA A 320 -9.33 3.08 -29.51
C ALA A 320 -10.18 2.99 -30.79
N GLY A 321 -10.48 4.15 -31.40
CA GLY A 321 -11.29 4.24 -32.62
C GLY A 321 -10.65 3.59 -33.87
N ARG A 322 -9.35 3.31 -33.82
CA ARG A 322 -8.61 2.66 -34.91
C ARG A 322 -8.38 1.16 -34.69
N LEU A 323 -8.80 0.60 -33.57
CA LEU A 323 -8.55 -0.81 -33.19
C LEU A 323 -9.49 -1.78 -33.91
N ASP A 324 -9.52 -1.70 -35.25
CA ASP A 324 -10.16 -2.65 -36.15
C ASP A 324 -9.09 -3.54 -36.78
N PRO A 325 -9.03 -4.84 -36.46
CA PRO A 325 -8.03 -5.75 -37.04
C PRO A 325 -8.11 -5.84 -38.56
N ALA A 326 -9.32 -5.81 -39.12
CA ALA A 326 -9.52 -5.92 -40.58
C ALA A 326 -9.07 -4.66 -41.33
N VAL A 327 -9.14 -3.50 -40.68
CA VAL A 327 -8.69 -2.22 -41.25
C VAL A 327 -7.19 -2.02 -41.07
N LEU A 328 -6.67 -2.32 -39.87
CA LEU A 328 -5.25 -2.11 -39.57
C LEU A 328 -4.33 -3.11 -40.27
N GLN A 329 -4.83 -4.36 -40.44
CA GLN A 329 -4.03 -5.46 -40.99
C GLN A 329 -4.93 -6.43 -41.77
N PRO A 330 -5.49 -6.01 -42.95
CA PRO A 330 -6.46 -6.80 -43.70
C PRO A 330 -5.87 -8.14 -44.19
N ASP A 331 -4.60 -8.16 -44.59
CA ASP A 331 -3.94 -9.35 -45.14
C ASP A 331 -3.10 -10.13 -44.11
N ALA A 332 -3.19 -9.76 -42.82
CA ALA A 332 -2.39 -10.39 -41.79
C ALA A 332 -2.98 -11.76 -41.36
N SER A 333 -2.12 -12.57 -40.75
CA SER A 333 -2.54 -13.84 -40.15
C SER A 333 -3.62 -13.65 -39.10
N LEU A 334 -4.45 -14.67 -38.86
CA LEU A 334 -5.43 -14.66 -37.80
C LEU A 334 -4.79 -14.37 -36.41
N GLY A 335 -3.55 -14.84 -36.22
CA GLY A 335 -2.79 -14.58 -34.99
C GLY A 335 -2.50 -13.10 -34.81
N ASP A 336 -2.08 -12.40 -35.86
CA ASP A 336 -1.78 -10.96 -35.83
C ASP A 336 -3.05 -10.13 -35.65
N GLN A 337 -4.13 -10.48 -36.36
CA GLN A 337 -5.45 -9.84 -36.18
C GLN A 337 -5.97 -10.03 -34.74
N ASN A 338 -5.81 -11.22 -34.17
CA ASN A 338 -6.17 -11.50 -32.77
C ASN A 338 -5.32 -10.70 -31.77
N LEU A 339 -4.08 -10.34 -32.09
CA LEU A 339 -3.29 -9.47 -31.24
C LEU A 339 -3.89 -8.06 -31.22
N ILE A 340 -4.23 -7.48 -32.38
CA ILE A 340 -4.92 -6.17 -32.44
C ILE A 340 -6.25 -6.22 -31.67
N ALA A 341 -7.05 -7.28 -31.88
CA ALA A 341 -8.29 -7.49 -31.15
C ALA A 341 -8.07 -7.51 -29.61
N ALA A 342 -6.94 -8.08 -29.14
CA ALA A 342 -6.61 -8.13 -27.71
C ALA A 342 -6.21 -6.76 -27.13
N LEU A 343 -5.87 -5.75 -27.93
CA LEU A 343 -5.62 -4.37 -27.45
C LEU A 343 -6.91 -3.63 -27.09
N ARG A 344 -8.05 -4.04 -27.62
CA ARG A 344 -9.35 -3.37 -27.44
C ARG A 344 -9.80 -3.30 -25.98
N PRO A 345 -9.81 -4.41 -25.20
CA PRO A 345 -10.13 -4.36 -23.78
C PRO A 345 -9.18 -3.42 -23.00
N LEU A 346 -7.89 -3.39 -23.33
CA LEU A 346 -6.94 -2.47 -22.71
C LEU A 346 -7.34 -1.00 -22.97
N ALA A 347 -7.72 -0.65 -24.21
CA ALA A 347 -8.17 0.69 -24.56
C ALA A 347 -9.46 1.06 -23.80
N VAL A 348 -10.42 0.14 -23.67
CA VAL A 348 -11.66 0.35 -22.88
C VAL A 348 -11.33 0.60 -21.42
N ASP A 349 -10.42 -0.15 -20.81
CA ASP A 349 -10.02 0.05 -19.41
C ASP A 349 -9.34 1.40 -19.21
N LEU A 350 -8.46 1.82 -20.13
CA LEU A 350 -7.83 3.14 -20.08
C LEU A 350 -8.85 4.28 -20.28
N LEU A 351 -9.84 4.15 -21.16
CA LEU A 351 -10.94 5.11 -21.30
C LEU A 351 -11.76 5.19 -20.02
N THR A 352 -12.07 4.06 -19.41
CA THR A 352 -12.82 4.01 -18.12
C THR A 352 -11.99 4.67 -17.00
N ALA A 353 -10.66 4.53 -17.01
CA ALA A 353 -9.77 5.22 -16.09
C ALA A 353 -9.85 6.76 -16.23
N THR A 354 -10.20 7.30 -17.41
CA THR A 354 -10.45 8.74 -17.61
C THR A 354 -11.87 9.19 -17.23
N GLY A 355 -12.62 8.38 -16.47
CA GLY A 355 -13.94 8.72 -15.98
C GLY A 355 -15.11 8.45 -16.94
N MET A 356 -14.87 7.83 -18.10
CA MET A 356 -15.96 7.36 -18.97
C MET A 356 -16.67 6.17 -18.35
N SER A 357 -17.98 6.04 -18.59
CA SER A 357 -18.69 4.82 -18.28
C SER A 357 -18.18 3.64 -19.16
N SER A 358 -18.29 2.42 -18.66
CA SER A 358 -17.87 1.24 -19.44
C SER A 358 -18.68 1.06 -20.74
N ALA A 359 -19.91 1.58 -20.82
CA ALA A 359 -20.72 1.54 -22.01
C ALA A 359 -20.19 2.54 -23.07
N GLU A 360 -19.93 3.78 -22.68
CA GLU A 360 -19.35 4.82 -23.54
C GLU A 360 -17.95 4.41 -24.03
N ALA A 361 -17.13 3.90 -23.13
CA ALA A 361 -15.77 3.44 -23.48
C ALA A 361 -15.80 2.31 -24.53
N ARG A 362 -16.72 1.35 -24.39
CA ARG A 362 -16.93 0.29 -25.40
C ARG A 362 -17.43 0.83 -26.73
N ALA A 363 -18.27 1.87 -26.73
CA ALA A 363 -18.76 2.49 -27.94
C ALA A 363 -17.67 3.24 -28.73
N CYS A 364 -16.54 3.59 -28.10
CA CYS A 364 -15.38 4.19 -28.77
C CYS A 364 -14.54 3.19 -29.57
N VAL A 365 -14.76 1.88 -29.40
CA VAL A 365 -14.01 0.84 -30.11
C VAL A 365 -14.85 0.29 -31.24
N PRO A 366 -14.34 0.12 -32.48
CA PRO A 366 -15.09 -0.40 -33.62
C PRO A 366 -15.74 -1.76 -33.30
N ARG A 367 -16.91 -2.04 -33.86
CA ARG A 367 -17.52 -3.39 -33.76
C ARG A 367 -16.82 -4.29 -34.79
N ILE A 368 -16.39 -5.48 -34.40
CA ILE A 368 -15.76 -6.51 -35.27
C ILE A 368 -16.63 -7.74 -35.28
#